data_abe88d92ceca1bb63b8059eb4b4bc13f
#
_entry.id   abe88d92ceca1bb63b8059eb4b4bc13f
#
_cell.length_a   1.000
_cell.length_b   1.000
_cell.length_c   1.000
_cell.angle_alpha   90.00
_cell.angle_beta   90.00
_cell.angle_gamma   90.00
#
_symmetry.space_group_name_H-M   'P 1'
#
loop_
_entity.id
_entity.type
_entity.pdbx_description
1 polymer ?
#
loop_
_entity_poly.entity_id
_entity_poly.type
_entity_poly.pdbx_seq_one_letter_code
_entity_poly.pdbx_strand_id
1 'polypeptide(L)'
;MRPTLSLLLALLCAPLAAHAQPTPKTSTVRDHLWLFACPPGGDAEYLENAGYRGGSRMTPVEGAHWLGIPNLLFVTQDHTRPNARWTEIKWKAKTTMDQWAISFESLKKVSWSAVGSSGGGGLKTLPDIVSLAKTYPNFTGVYLDDFVKDRKKRPDGTFAGRPAMSEEELKTMRAQLAKVGRPMEVWTTIYAYDLDPLHPEYTHCEPPLADSLKHFDVIVLWTWKSEDLKDLEKNLARIEAAKPKDTKIALGIYLWDYTGLDEKKKADPTYRFGKPTPLDLMELQCGLGLKWLKEGRVCDLVVLGNTHLDIGAPSAPWMRQWIKQHGDEKLGR
;
A
#
# COMPACT_ATOMS: atom_id res chain seq x y z
N MET A 1 -1.39 30.59 -83.58
CA MET A 1 -2.50 30.06 -82.75
C MET A 1 -1.87 29.39 -81.53
N ARG A 2 -1.99 30.01 -80.37
CA ARG A 2 -1.53 29.45 -79.08
C ARG A 2 -2.78 29.10 -78.24
N PRO A 3 -2.88 27.89 -77.67
CA PRO A 3 -3.98 27.61 -76.76
C PRO A 3 -3.59 28.03 -75.34
N THR A 4 -4.47 28.76 -74.73
CA THR A 4 -4.43 29.18 -73.32
C THR A 4 -4.83 28.04 -72.42
N LEU A 5 -3.94 27.69 -71.48
CA LEU A 5 -4.15 26.67 -70.46
C LEU A 5 -4.82 27.34 -69.25
N SER A 6 -6.14 27.04 -69.01
CA SER A 6 -6.86 27.47 -67.82
C SER A 6 -6.59 26.51 -66.67
N LEU A 7 -5.92 27.04 -65.63
CA LEU A 7 -5.67 26.33 -64.39
C LEU A 7 -6.89 26.45 -63.45
N LEU A 8 -7.62 25.33 -63.29
CA LEU A 8 -8.69 25.22 -62.27
C LEU A 8 -8.07 24.93 -60.93
N LEU A 9 -8.09 25.89 -60.01
CA LEU A 9 -7.70 25.75 -58.61
C LEU A 9 -8.87 25.18 -57.84
N ALA A 10 -8.90 23.85 -57.59
CA ALA A 10 -9.85 23.20 -56.70
C ALA A 10 -9.40 23.41 -55.25
N LEU A 11 -10.05 24.31 -54.51
CA LEU A 11 -9.91 24.42 -53.06
C LEU A 11 -10.54 23.18 -52.41
N LEU A 12 -9.73 22.26 -51.94
CA LEU A 12 -10.15 21.18 -51.05
C LEU A 12 -10.40 21.76 -49.65
N CYS A 13 -11.66 22.09 -49.34
CA CYS A 13 -12.11 22.30 -47.95
C CYS A 13 -12.18 20.94 -47.25
N ALA A 14 -11.06 20.52 -46.63
CA ALA A 14 -11.10 19.43 -45.69
C ALA A 14 -11.83 19.89 -44.42
N PRO A 15 -12.88 19.18 -43.95
CA PRO A 15 -13.49 19.50 -42.68
C PRO A 15 -12.43 19.27 -41.58
N LEU A 16 -12.09 20.32 -40.84
CA LEU A 16 -11.38 20.17 -39.55
C LEU A 16 -12.29 19.36 -38.65
N ALA A 17 -12.00 18.04 -38.58
CA ALA A 17 -12.54 17.21 -37.52
C ALA A 17 -12.00 17.78 -36.22
N ALA A 18 -12.82 18.55 -35.52
CA ALA A 18 -12.55 18.96 -34.16
C ALA A 18 -12.37 17.66 -33.34
N HIS A 19 -11.16 17.28 -33.06
CA HIS A 19 -10.85 16.24 -32.09
C HIS A 19 -11.43 16.74 -30.78
N ALA A 20 -12.62 16.25 -30.42
CA ALA A 20 -13.18 16.44 -29.10
C ALA A 20 -12.10 15.91 -28.12
N GLN A 21 -11.47 16.81 -27.38
CA GLN A 21 -10.57 16.39 -26.29
C GLN A 21 -11.41 15.49 -25.37
N PRO A 22 -10.89 14.29 -25.02
CA PRO A 22 -11.60 13.43 -24.10
C PRO A 22 -11.84 14.23 -22.82
N THR A 23 -13.11 14.41 -22.46
CA THR A 23 -13.48 15.02 -21.17
C THR A 23 -12.68 14.34 -20.07
N PRO A 24 -12.00 15.09 -19.19
CA PRO A 24 -11.24 14.48 -18.11
C PRO A 24 -12.16 13.54 -17.36
N LYS A 25 -11.77 12.25 -17.33
CA LYS A 25 -12.56 11.20 -16.70
C LYS A 25 -12.54 11.50 -15.20
N THR A 26 -13.66 11.98 -14.67
CA THR A 26 -13.79 12.30 -13.24
C THR A 26 -13.44 11.04 -12.45
N SER A 27 -12.42 11.08 -11.59
CA SER A 27 -12.03 9.94 -10.79
C SER A 27 -13.10 9.61 -9.75
N THR A 28 -13.22 8.35 -9.40
CA THR A 28 -14.14 7.86 -8.36
C THR A 28 -13.36 7.46 -7.12
N VAL A 29 -14.05 7.31 -5.98
CA VAL A 29 -13.44 6.78 -4.74
C VAL A 29 -12.74 5.45 -5.01
N ARG A 30 -13.35 4.56 -5.81
CA ARG A 30 -12.79 3.25 -6.19
C ARG A 30 -11.42 3.35 -6.85
N ASP A 31 -11.21 4.35 -7.70
CA ASP A 31 -9.93 4.57 -8.37
C ASP A 31 -8.77 4.84 -7.39
N HIS A 32 -9.11 5.26 -6.17
CA HIS A 32 -8.21 5.59 -5.07
C HIS A 32 -8.19 4.54 -3.96
N LEU A 33 -8.77 3.36 -4.18
CA LEU A 33 -8.69 2.24 -3.25
C LEU A 33 -7.54 1.32 -3.63
N TRP A 34 -6.76 0.94 -2.63
CA TRP A 34 -5.67 -0.02 -2.73
C TRP A 34 -5.89 -1.16 -1.74
N LEU A 35 -5.55 -2.38 -2.15
CA LEU A 35 -5.45 -3.51 -1.24
C LEU A 35 -3.97 -3.69 -0.85
N PHE A 36 -3.65 -3.57 0.42
CA PHE A 36 -2.39 -4.08 0.96
C PHE A 36 -2.52 -5.59 1.09
N ALA A 37 -1.69 -6.34 0.39
CA ALA A 37 -1.81 -7.78 0.33
C ALA A 37 -0.46 -8.48 0.42
N CYS A 38 -0.48 -9.68 0.98
CA CYS A 38 0.65 -10.59 1.04
C CYS A 38 0.27 -11.96 0.43
N PRO A 39 1.23 -12.88 0.21
CA PRO A 39 0.93 -14.23 -0.21
C PRO A 39 -0.08 -14.92 0.71
N PRO A 40 -0.95 -15.80 0.20
CA PRO A 40 -1.93 -16.53 1.00
C PRO A 40 -1.30 -17.20 2.22
N GLY A 41 -1.97 -17.14 3.37
CA GLY A 41 -1.48 -17.69 4.63
C GLY A 41 -0.41 -16.86 5.34
N GLY A 42 -0.09 -15.65 4.84
CA GLY A 42 0.92 -14.77 5.45
C GLY A 42 0.70 -14.50 6.94
N ASP A 43 -0.56 -14.34 7.34
CA ASP A 43 -0.96 -14.06 8.73
C ASP A 43 -1.59 -15.27 9.44
N ALA A 44 -1.47 -16.48 8.89
CA ALA A 44 -2.15 -17.68 9.41
C ALA A 44 -1.87 -17.91 10.91
N GLU A 45 -0.64 -17.64 11.36
CA GLU A 45 -0.25 -17.79 12.76
C GLU A 45 -1.05 -16.89 13.71
N TYR A 46 -1.23 -15.63 13.32
CA TYR A 46 -2.00 -14.68 14.11
C TYR A 46 -3.48 -15.04 14.16
N LEU A 47 -4.01 -15.45 13.02
CA LEU A 47 -5.42 -15.77 12.87
C LEU A 47 -5.80 -17.07 13.63
N GLU A 48 -4.97 -18.09 13.56
CA GLU A 48 -5.16 -19.33 14.32
C GLU A 48 -5.13 -19.07 15.83
N ASN A 49 -4.17 -18.27 16.29
CA ASN A 49 -4.08 -17.87 17.69
C ASN A 49 -5.29 -17.06 18.16
N ALA A 50 -5.94 -16.32 17.29
CA ALA A 50 -7.19 -15.60 17.58
C ALA A 50 -8.45 -16.47 17.47
N GLY A 51 -8.31 -17.77 17.15
CA GLY A 51 -9.42 -18.72 17.05
C GLY A 51 -10.05 -18.84 15.67
N TYR A 52 -9.47 -18.23 14.65
CA TYR A 52 -9.92 -18.36 13.26
C TYR A 52 -9.23 -19.55 12.60
N ARG A 53 -10.02 -20.54 12.16
CA ARG A 53 -9.49 -21.81 11.66
C ARG A 53 -8.85 -21.67 10.29
N GLY A 54 -7.66 -22.24 10.14
CA GLY A 54 -7.06 -22.58 8.87
C GLY A 54 -6.43 -21.46 8.07
N GLY A 55 -6.33 -20.25 8.62
CA GLY A 55 -5.75 -19.10 7.91
C GLY A 55 -6.47 -18.77 6.59
N SER A 56 -6.07 -17.68 5.96
CA SER A 56 -6.61 -17.26 4.66
C SER A 56 -6.08 -18.13 3.51
N ARG A 57 -6.94 -18.42 2.54
CA ARG A 57 -6.58 -19.02 1.24
C ARG A 57 -6.61 -18.00 0.10
N MET A 58 -7.13 -16.82 0.37
CA MET A 58 -7.37 -15.79 -0.64
C MET A 58 -6.06 -15.19 -1.15
N THR A 59 -5.83 -15.28 -2.46
CA THR A 59 -4.70 -14.62 -3.12
C THR A 59 -4.90 -13.10 -3.15
N PRO A 60 -3.83 -12.30 -3.37
CA PRO A 60 -3.96 -10.86 -3.53
C PRO A 60 -4.98 -10.43 -4.58
N VAL A 61 -5.01 -11.09 -5.74
CA VAL A 61 -5.93 -10.77 -6.84
C VAL A 61 -7.37 -11.14 -6.50
N GLU A 62 -7.58 -12.32 -5.92
CA GLU A 62 -8.91 -12.73 -5.46
C GLU A 62 -9.46 -11.75 -4.43
N GLY A 63 -8.62 -11.32 -3.48
CA GLY A 63 -8.99 -10.31 -2.49
C GLY A 63 -9.36 -8.96 -3.10
N ALA A 64 -8.55 -8.49 -4.04
CA ALA A 64 -8.81 -7.26 -4.77
C ALA A 64 -10.14 -7.33 -5.54
N HIS A 65 -10.38 -8.41 -6.29
CA HIS A 65 -11.63 -8.61 -7.02
C HIS A 65 -12.84 -8.79 -6.10
N TRP A 66 -12.69 -9.54 -5.01
CA TRP A 66 -13.77 -9.76 -4.05
C TRP A 66 -14.25 -8.45 -3.39
N LEU A 67 -13.30 -7.55 -3.06
CA LEU A 67 -13.59 -6.21 -2.55
C LEU A 67 -14.05 -5.23 -3.65
N GLY A 68 -13.66 -5.46 -4.91
CA GLY A 68 -13.83 -4.51 -6.01
C GLY A 68 -12.82 -3.37 -5.96
N ILE A 69 -11.61 -3.64 -5.49
CA ILE A 69 -10.48 -2.71 -5.41
C ILE A 69 -9.58 -2.91 -6.65
N PRO A 70 -9.25 -1.84 -7.41
CA PRO A 70 -8.49 -1.99 -8.65
C PRO A 70 -6.97 -1.95 -8.46
N ASN A 71 -6.46 -1.52 -7.31
CA ASN A 71 -5.04 -1.28 -7.10
C ASN A 71 -4.46 -2.15 -5.97
N LEU A 72 -3.19 -2.49 -6.06
CA LEU A 72 -2.53 -3.43 -5.15
C LEU A 72 -1.21 -2.86 -4.62
N LEU A 73 -1.02 -2.87 -3.30
CA LEU A 73 0.28 -2.84 -2.65
C LEU A 73 0.62 -4.28 -2.28
N PHE A 74 1.57 -4.89 -2.98
CA PHE A 74 1.95 -6.27 -2.75
C PHE A 74 3.19 -6.33 -1.87
N VAL A 75 3.04 -6.88 -0.66
CA VAL A 75 4.12 -7.04 0.31
C VAL A 75 4.52 -8.50 0.37
N THR A 76 5.78 -8.75 0.04
CA THR A 76 6.40 -10.06 0.18
C THR A 76 7.37 -10.01 1.34
N GLN A 77 7.35 -11.04 2.18
CA GLN A 77 8.43 -11.25 3.11
C GLN A 77 9.69 -11.66 2.35
N ASP A 78 10.86 -11.38 2.92
CA ASP A 78 12.13 -11.75 2.32
C ASP A 78 12.13 -13.22 1.90
N HIS A 79 12.14 -13.45 0.57
CA HIS A 79 12.16 -14.79 -0.03
C HIS A 79 13.41 -15.60 0.37
N THR A 80 14.40 -14.96 1.02
CA THR A 80 15.63 -15.61 1.50
C THR A 80 15.46 -16.35 2.82
N ARG A 81 14.42 -16.05 3.59
CA ARG A 81 14.08 -16.81 4.80
C ARG A 81 12.96 -17.80 4.46
N PRO A 82 13.26 -19.11 4.40
CA PRO A 82 12.17 -20.07 4.42
C PRO A 82 11.41 -19.85 5.74
N ASN A 83 10.22 -19.27 5.65
CA ASN A 83 9.30 -19.31 6.77
C ASN A 83 9.09 -20.79 7.08
N ALA A 84 9.47 -21.26 8.27
CA ALA A 84 9.43 -22.67 8.62
C ALA A 84 8.04 -23.28 8.39
N ARG A 85 6.97 -22.51 8.53
CA ARG A 85 5.59 -22.92 8.22
C ARG A 85 5.29 -23.11 6.73
N TRP A 86 5.94 -22.37 5.82
CA TRP A 86 5.75 -22.59 4.38
C TRP A 86 6.41 -23.86 3.88
N THR A 87 7.40 -24.40 4.61
CA THR A 87 8.02 -25.70 4.31
C THR A 87 7.13 -26.88 4.72
N GLU A 88 6.18 -26.70 5.63
CA GLU A 88 5.20 -27.73 6.03
C GLU A 88 4.06 -27.86 5.01
N ILE A 89 3.68 -26.78 4.34
CA ILE A 89 2.86 -26.87 3.14
C ILE A 89 3.77 -27.41 2.06
N LYS A 90 3.63 -28.69 1.72
CA LYS A 90 4.45 -29.47 0.76
C LYS A 90 4.44 -28.94 -0.69
N TRP A 91 4.25 -27.65 -0.89
CA TRP A 91 4.39 -26.98 -2.17
C TRP A 91 5.86 -26.67 -2.37
N LYS A 92 6.58 -27.60 -3.01
CA LYS A 92 8.01 -27.47 -3.31
C LYS A 92 8.33 -26.33 -4.29
N ALA A 93 7.34 -25.77 -4.95
CA ALA A 93 7.55 -24.67 -5.90
C ALA A 93 7.25 -23.32 -5.21
N LYS A 94 8.27 -22.49 -5.05
CA LYS A 94 8.09 -21.08 -4.68
C LYS A 94 7.46 -20.35 -5.86
N THR A 95 6.38 -19.59 -5.65
CA THR A 95 5.84 -18.69 -6.66
C THR A 95 6.89 -17.64 -6.99
N THR A 96 7.25 -17.54 -8.26
CA THR A 96 8.23 -16.55 -8.73
C THR A 96 7.61 -15.16 -8.82
N MET A 97 8.44 -14.12 -8.88
CA MET A 97 7.97 -12.75 -9.10
C MET A 97 7.20 -12.63 -10.43
N ASP A 98 7.64 -13.28 -11.49
CA ASP A 98 6.93 -13.30 -12.79
C ASP A 98 5.55 -13.95 -12.68
N GLN A 99 5.41 -15.06 -11.96
CA GLN A 99 4.11 -15.71 -11.74
C GLN A 99 3.13 -14.80 -10.98
N TRP A 100 3.61 -14.05 -9.98
CA TRP A 100 2.81 -13.04 -9.33
C TRP A 100 2.45 -11.91 -10.28
N ALA A 101 3.41 -11.40 -11.05
CA ALA A 101 3.21 -10.30 -12.00
C ALA A 101 2.14 -10.64 -13.04
N ILE A 102 2.17 -11.85 -13.61
CA ILE A 102 1.12 -12.36 -14.53
C ILE A 102 -0.25 -12.33 -13.85
N SER A 103 -0.34 -12.78 -12.60
CA SER A 103 -1.63 -12.76 -11.88
C SER A 103 -2.15 -11.35 -11.63
N PHE A 104 -1.27 -10.34 -11.60
CA PHE A 104 -1.63 -8.94 -11.34
C PHE A 104 -1.99 -8.14 -12.60
N GLU A 105 -1.90 -8.70 -13.80
CA GLU A 105 -2.21 -8.00 -15.06
C GLU A 105 -3.63 -7.43 -15.11
N SER A 106 -4.58 -8.07 -14.43
CA SER A 106 -5.97 -7.61 -14.36
C SER A 106 -6.17 -6.38 -13.46
N LEU A 107 -5.17 -5.99 -12.69
CA LEU A 107 -5.24 -4.85 -11.78
C LEU A 107 -4.78 -3.57 -12.48
N LYS A 108 -5.33 -2.43 -12.04
CA LYS A 108 -5.07 -1.13 -12.65
C LYS A 108 -3.69 -0.58 -12.30
N LYS A 109 -3.29 -0.72 -11.02
CA LYS A 109 -2.00 -0.29 -10.51
C LYS A 109 -1.45 -1.30 -9.52
N VAL A 110 -0.15 -1.52 -9.56
CA VAL A 110 0.57 -2.38 -8.62
C VAL A 110 1.79 -1.64 -8.10
N SER A 111 1.98 -1.64 -6.78
CA SER A 111 3.21 -1.24 -6.12
C SER A 111 3.77 -2.47 -5.38
N TRP A 112 5.03 -2.82 -5.65
CA TRP A 112 5.67 -4.02 -5.10
C TRP A 112 6.63 -3.65 -3.98
N SER A 113 6.64 -4.39 -2.88
CA SER A 113 7.52 -4.10 -1.77
C SER A 113 9.00 -4.32 -2.12
N ALA A 114 9.81 -3.27 -1.97
CA ALA A 114 11.27 -3.37 -1.94
C ALA A 114 11.78 -3.57 -0.50
N VAL A 115 11.04 -3.06 0.48
CA VAL A 115 11.19 -3.36 1.90
C VAL A 115 9.92 -4.05 2.34
N GLY A 116 10.04 -5.25 2.89
CA GLY A 116 8.92 -6.03 3.42
C GLY A 116 8.71 -5.81 4.91
N SER A 117 7.83 -6.61 5.50
CA SER A 117 7.56 -6.60 6.94
C SER A 117 8.86 -6.73 7.74
N SER A 118 8.92 -6.08 8.90
CA SER A 118 10.11 -6.00 9.77
C SER A 118 11.34 -5.34 9.11
N GLY A 119 11.15 -4.51 8.09
CA GLY A 119 12.21 -3.75 7.43
C GLY A 119 13.21 -4.59 6.63
N GLY A 120 12.85 -5.82 6.25
CA GLY A 120 13.67 -6.71 5.44
C GLY A 120 13.71 -6.31 3.96
N GLY A 121 14.73 -6.76 3.20
CA GLY A 121 14.86 -6.48 1.77
C GLY A 121 15.77 -5.29 1.46
N GLY A 122 15.28 -4.31 0.74
CA GLY A 122 16.04 -3.14 0.29
C GLY A 122 16.44 -3.24 -1.19
N LEU A 123 17.67 -2.86 -1.53
CA LEU A 123 18.11 -2.79 -2.94
C LEU A 123 18.21 -4.16 -3.64
N LYS A 124 18.21 -5.28 -2.93
CA LYS A 124 18.41 -6.62 -3.49
C LYS A 124 17.31 -7.04 -4.47
N THR A 125 16.06 -6.71 -4.18
CA THR A 125 14.91 -7.09 -5.01
C THR A 125 14.62 -6.07 -6.10
N LEU A 126 15.24 -4.91 -6.03
CA LEU A 126 14.93 -3.78 -6.91
C LEU A 126 15.23 -4.04 -8.39
N PRO A 127 16.32 -4.74 -8.80
CA PRO A 127 16.56 -5.08 -10.22
C PRO A 127 15.40 -5.88 -10.82
N ASP A 128 14.85 -6.84 -10.08
CA ASP A 128 13.72 -7.66 -10.52
C ASP A 128 12.45 -6.83 -10.64
N ILE A 129 12.17 -5.96 -9.66
CA ILE A 129 11.03 -5.04 -9.72
C ILE A 129 11.14 -4.10 -10.93
N VAL A 130 12.33 -3.57 -11.22
CA VAL A 130 12.58 -2.71 -12.39
C VAL A 130 12.35 -3.48 -13.68
N SER A 131 12.77 -4.75 -13.75
CA SER A 131 12.53 -5.63 -14.89
C SER A 131 11.03 -5.87 -15.11
N LEU A 132 10.30 -6.23 -14.05
CA LEU A 132 8.85 -6.40 -14.09
C LEU A 132 8.14 -5.11 -14.51
N ALA A 133 8.54 -3.97 -13.96
CA ALA A 133 7.93 -2.69 -14.31
C ALA A 133 8.14 -2.31 -15.78
N LYS A 134 9.23 -2.74 -16.42
CA LYS A 134 9.43 -2.56 -17.88
C LYS A 134 8.49 -3.43 -18.70
N THR A 135 8.18 -4.63 -18.22
CA THR A 135 7.32 -5.60 -18.91
C THR A 135 5.84 -5.30 -18.68
N TYR A 136 5.47 -4.94 -17.45
CA TYR A 136 4.08 -4.75 -17.02
C TYR A 136 3.80 -3.28 -16.73
N PRO A 137 3.06 -2.56 -17.60
CA PRO A 137 2.83 -1.12 -17.44
C PRO A 137 2.00 -0.73 -16.22
N ASN A 138 1.23 -1.67 -15.66
CA ASN A 138 0.46 -1.47 -14.42
C ASN A 138 1.31 -1.48 -13.14
N PHE A 139 2.59 -1.85 -13.20
CA PHE A 139 3.53 -1.68 -12.08
C PHE A 139 3.95 -0.21 -12.00
N THR A 140 3.36 0.53 -11.07
CA THR A 140 3.49 1.99 -10.98
C THR A 140 4.36 2.48 -9.85
N GLY A 141 4.86 1.58 -8.98
CA GLY A 141 5.67 2.01 -7.85
C GLY A 141 6.32 0.88 -7.08
N VAL A 142 7.07 1.29 -6.08
CA VAL A 142 7.62 0.42 -5.02
C VAL A 142 7.05 0.83 -3.67
N TYR A 143 6.97 -0.15 -2.78
CA TYR A 143 6.49 0.04 -1.41
C TYR A 143 7.58 -0.34 -0.41
N LEU A 144 7.75 0.49 0.62
CA LEU A 144 8.70 0.28 1.71
C LEU A 144 7.89 0.07 2.99
N ASP A 145 7.62 -1.20 3.28
CA ASP A 145 6.88 -1.59 4.48
C ASP A 145 7.79 -1.58 5.70
N ASP A 146 7.21 -1.39 6.90
CA ASP A 146 7.94 -1.34 8.18
C ASP A 146 9.26 -0.56 8.09
N PHE A 147 9.16 0.70 7.67
CA PHE A 147 10.35 1.50 7.34
C PHE A 147 11.25 1.81 8.54
N VAL A 148 10.76 1.67 9.78
CA VAL A 148 11.56 1.74 10.99
C VAL A 148 11.93 0.34 11.43
N LYS A 149 13.24 0.03 11.45
CA LYS A 149 13.76 -1.29 11.81
C LYS A 149 14.77 -1.26 12.97
N ASP A 150 15.18 -2.46 13.39
CA ASP A 150 16.12 -2.69 14.51
C ASP A 150 15.62 -2.05 15.82
N ARG A 151 14.31 -1.98 15.99
CA ARG A 151 13.64 -1.39 17.15
C ARG A 151 14.00 -2.13 18.42
N LYS A 152 14.67 -1.44 19.34
CA LYS A 152 15.14 -2.00 20.64
C LYS A 152 14.64 -1.13 21.78
N LYS A 153 14.05 -1.76 22.79
CA LYS A 153 13.66 -1.06 24.02
C LYS A 153 14.91 -0.73 24.84
N ARG A 154 15.05 0.53 25.24
CA ARG A 154 16.13 1.03 26.12
C ARG A 154 15.76 0.81 27.59
N PRO A 155 16.76 0.89 28.52
CA PRO A 155 16.51 0.77 29.97
C PRO A 155 15.53 1.81 30.52
N ASP A 156 15.47 3.00 29.91
CA ASP A 156 14.55 4.09 30.28
C ASP A 156 13.11 3.89 29.75
N GLY A 157 12.86 2.77 29.06
CA GLY A 157 11.56 2.43 28.50
C GLY A 157 11.30 2.95 27.08
N THR A 158 12.14 3.85 26.57
CA THR A 158 12.05 4.36 25.18
C THR A 158 12.53 3.33 24.17
N PHE A 159 12.25 3.58 22.87
CA PHE A 159 12.73 2.72 21.80
C PHE A 159 13.80 3.43 20.96
N ALA A 160 14.83 2.69 20.58
CA ALA A 160 15.78 3.09 19.56
C ALA A 160 15.57 2.27 18.28
N GLY A 161 15.85 2.85 17.14
CA GLY A 161 15.76 2.18 15.85
C GLY A 161 16.49 2.96 14.78
N ARG A 162 16.30 2.55 13.54
CA ARG A 162 16.82 3.27 12.37
C ARG A 162 15.90 3.10 11.16
N PRO A 163 15.98 3.98 10.17
CA PRO A 163 15.34 3.75 8.87
C PRO A 163 15.80 2.44 8.24
N ALA A 164 14.90 1.76 7.53
CA ALA A 164 15.19 0.50 6.83
C ALA A 164 16.24 0.66 5.74
N MET A 165 16.29 1.85 5.12
CA MET A 165 17.27 2.23 4.11
C MET A 165 17.93 3.55 4.48
N SER A 166 19.23 3.65 4.21
CA SER A 166 19.98 4.89 4.32
C SER A 166 19.57 5.88 3.20
N GLU A 167 19.93 7.14 3.36
CA GLU A 167 19.70 8.17 2.32
C GLU A 167 20.37 7.80 0.99
N GLU A 168 21.56 7.22 1.01
CA GLU A 168 22.28 6.79 -0.20
C GLU A 168 21.59 5.59 -0.88
N GLU A 169 21.03 4.66 -0.11
CA GLU A 169 20.24 3.56 -0.65
C GLU A 169 18.95 4.08 -1.27
N LEU A 170 18.27 5.06 -0.67
CA LEU A 170 17.08 5.70 -1.22
C LEU A 170 17.38 6.45 -2.53
N LYS A 171 18.49 7.18 -2.60
CA LYS A 171 18.95 7.81 -3.85
C LYS A 171 19.27 6.77 -4.93
N THR A 172 19.94 5.69 -4.56
CA THR A 172 20.25 4.57 -5.46
C THR A 172 18.98 3.92 -5.99
N MET A 173 17.99 3.69 -5.13
CA MET A 173 16.68 3.17 -5.51
C MET A 173 16.01 4.10 -6.54
N ARG A 174 15.95 5.40 -6.30
CA ARG A 174 15.39 6.37 -7.24
C ARG A 174 16.09 6.33 -8.60
N ALA A 175 17.42 6.27 -8.60
CA ALA A 175 18.19 6.16 -9.84
C ALA A 175 17.93 4.86 -10.62
N GLN A 176 17.68 3.76 -9.92
CA GLN A 176 17.30 2.49 -10.57
C GLN A 176 15.88 2.53 -11.11
N LEU A 177 14.92 3.07 -10.36
CA LEU A 177 13.53 3.23 -10.79
C LEU A 177 13.42 4.12 -12.04
N ALA A 178 14.25 5.16 -12.16
CA ALA A 178 14.30 6.01 -13.36
C ALA A 178 14.61 5.22 -14.65
N LYS A 179 15.30 4.06 -14.56
CA LYS A 179 15.61 3.19 -15.71
C LYS A 179 14.39 2.47 -16.29
N VAL A 180 13.23 2.55 -15.62
CA VAL A 180 11.95 2.03 -16.17
C VAL A 180 11.50 2.88 -17.37
N GLY A 181 11.89 4.16 -17.43
CA GLY A 181 11.54 5.06 -18.53
C GLY A 181 10.16 5.75 -18.38
N ARG A 182 9.50 5.57 -17.24
CA ARG A 182 8.27 6.25 -16.85
C ARG A 182 8.28 6.52 -15.35
N PRO A 183 7.42 7.44 -14.84
CA PRO A 183 7.33 7.71 -13.40
C PRO A 183 7.01 6.45 -12.60
N MET A 184 7.79 6.22 -11.53
CA MET A 184 7.59 5.17 -10.54
C MET A 184 7.51 5.82 -9.16
N GLU A 185 6.38 5.63 -8.49
CA GLU A 185 6.18 6.20 -7.15
C GLU A 185 6.88 5.35 -6.08
N VAL A 186 7.42 6.01 -5.06
CA VAL A 186 7.96 5.37 -3.86
C VAL A 186 7.02 5.64 -2.71
N TRP A 187 6.44 4.57 -2.20
CA TRP A 187 5.49 4.56 -1.09
C TRP A 187 6.19 4.06 0.18
N THR A 188 5.77 4.53 1.34
CA THR A 188 6.31 4.04 2.62
C THR A 188 5.24 3.95 3.70
N THR A 189 5.44 3.03 4.65
CA THR A 189 4.67 2.93 5.89
C THR A 189 5.20 3.91 6.92
N ILE A 190 4.30 4.69 7.53
CA ILE A 190 4.56 5.44 8.76
C ILE A 190 3.42 5.12 9.73
N TYR A 191 3.78 4.66 10.91
CA TYR A 191 2.81 4.45 11.98
C TYR A 191 2.49 5.74 12.72
N ALA A 192 1.29 5.82 13.28
CA ALA A 192 0.81 7.00 14.00
C ALA A 192 1.78 7.51 15.08
N TYR A 193 2.53 6.60 15.70
CA TYR A 193 3.50 6.92 16.77
C TYR A 193 4.90 7.27 16.26
N ASP A 194 5.25 6.99 15.02
CA ASP A 194 6.63 7.20 14.50
C ASP A 194 7.03 8.68 14.48
N LEU A 195 6.06 9.59 14.43
CA LEU A 195 6.27 11.04 14.44
C LEU A 195 5.77 11.73 15.72
N ASP A 196 5.45 10.98 16.77
CA ASP A 196 5.00 11.52 18.05
C ASP A 196 5.99 11.24 19.20
N PRO A 197 6.92 12.15 19.50
CA PRO A 197 7.91 11.96 20.57
C PRO A 197 7.31 11.71 21.95
N LEU A 198 6.01 12.05 22.15
CA LEU A 198 5.31 11.83 23.41
C LEU A 198 4.59 10.48 23.47
N HIS A 199 4.54 9.75 22.35
CA HIS A 199 3.89 8.44 22.31
C HIS A 199 4.78 7.38 23.00
N PRO A 200 4.21 6.49 23.84
CA PRO A 200 4.99 5.45 24.53
C PRO A 200 5.74 4.50 23.59
N GLU A 201 5.29 4.34 22.36
CA GLU A 201 5.90 3.50 21.35
C GLU A 201 6.77 4.27 20.35
N TYR A 202 7.00 5.56 20.57
CA TYR A 202 7.87 6.35 19.71
C TYR A 202 9.28 5.74 19.62
N THR A 203 9.81 5.68 18.41
CA THR A 203 11.14 5.15 18.16
C THR A 203 12.11 6.27 17.79
N HIS A 204 13.10 6.50 18.63
CA HIS A 204 14.19 7.40 18.34
C HIS A 204 15.08 6.80 17.24
N CYS A 205 14.85 7.22 16.01
CA CYS A 205 15.65 6.78 14.87
C CYS A 205 16.96 7.55 14.76
N GLU A 206 18.03 6.82 14.42
CA GLU A 206 19.32 7.38 14.05
C GLU A 206 19.73 6.80 12.69
N PRO A 207 19.85 7.62 11.64
CA PRO A 207 19.46 9.05 11.56
C PRO A 207 17.94 9.29 11.76
N PRO A 208 17.52 10.54 12.00
CA PRO A 208 16.12 10.87 12.20
C PRO A 208 15.23 10.41 11.03
N LEU A 209 14.06 9.81 11.33
CA LEU A 209 13.11 9.36 10.33
C LEU A 209 12.68 10.48 9.39
N ALA A 210 12.52 11.69 9.93
CA ALA A 210 12.11 12.88 9.18
C ALA A 210 13.03 13.18 7.98
N ASP A 211 14.33 12.88 8.09
CA ASP A 211 15.31 13.09 7.02
C ASP A 211 15.04 12.20 5.79
N SER A 212 14.37 11.07 5.98
CA SER A 212 13.99 10.14 4.91
C SER A 212 12.74 10.56 4.16
N LEU A 213 11.85 11.37 4.76
CA LEU A 213 10.52 11.68 4.20
C LEU A 213 10.58 12.35 2.82
N LYS A 214 11.65 13.10 2.54
CA LYS A 214 11.88 13.76 1.23
C LYS A 214 12.07 12.81 0.05
N HIS A 215 12.29 11.52 0.34
CA HIS A 215 12.50 10.49 -0.68
C HIS A 215 11.22 9.74 -1.07
N PHE A 216 10.08 10.04 -0.43
CA PHE A 216 8.82 9.36 -0.68
C PHE A 216 7.81 10.24 -1.43
N ASP A 217 7.12 9.62 -2.40
CA ASP A 217 6.01 10.27 -3.11
C ASP A 217 4.71 10.14 -2.31
N VAL A 218 4.55 9.01 -1.60
CA VAL A 218 3.36 8.73 -0.79
C VAL A 218 3.76 8.13 0.56
N ILE A 219 3.21 8.69 1.63
CA ILE A 219 3.28 8.14 2.98
C ILE A 219 1.94 7.52 3.30
N VAL A 220 1.93 6.22 3.66
CA VAL A 220 0.73 5.55 4.17
C VAL A 220 0.74 5.68 5.69
N LEU A 221 -0.24 6.42 6.23
CA LEU A 221 -0.48 6.52 7.67
C LEU A 221 -1.17 5.26 8.15
N TRP A 222 -0.51 4.48 8.97
CA TRP A 222 -1.04 3.28 9.59
C TRP A 222 -1.34 3.48 11.09
N THR A 223 -2.49 2.93 11.53
CA THR A 223 -2.90 2.90 12.95
C THR A 223 -3.34 1.48 13.29
N TRP A 224 -2.43 0.64 13.75
CA TRP A 224 -2.60 -0.81 13.90
C TRP A 224 -3.37 -1.25 15.15
N LYS A 225 -3.52 -0.35 16.14
CA LYS A 225 -4.34 -0.56 17.33
C LYS A 225 -5.65 0.20 17.20
N SER A 226 -6.76 -0.50 17.37
CA SER A 226 -8.09 0.11 17.25
C SER A 226 -8.31 1.25 18.27
N GLU A 227 -7.72 1.16 19.45
CA GLU A 227 -7.82 2.20 20.49
C GLU A 227 -7.22 3.55 20.06
N ASP A 228 -6.24 3.54 19.14
CA ASP A 228 -5.57 4.74 18.65
C ASP A 228 -6.33 5.40 17.48
N LEU A 229 -7.35 4.73 16.92
CA LEU A 229 -8.16 5.28 15.83
C LEU A 229 -8.90 6.57 16.19
N LYS A 230 -9.18 6.80 17.49
CA LYS A 230 -9.76 8.05 18.00
C LYS A 230 -8.87 9.28 17.75
N ASP A 231 -7.56 9.06 17.60
CA ASP A 231 -6.56 10.11 17.38
C ASP A 231 -6.20 10.32 15.89
N LEU A 232 -6.92 9.69 14.95
CA LEU A 232 -6.60 9.74 13.51
C LEU A 232 -6.45 11.17 12.96
N GLU A 233 -7.35 12.11 13.33
CA GLU A 233 -7.27 13.50 12.89
C GLU A 233 -5.95 14.16 13.36
N LYS A 234 -5.57 13.93 14.61
CA LYS A 234 -4.31 14.41 15.20
C LYS A 234 -3.10 13.78 14.51
N ASN A 235 -3.18 12.49 14.21
CA ASN A 235 -2.09 11.76 13.56
C ASN A 235 -1.93 12.21 12.10
N LEU A 236 -3.02 12.43 11.38
CA LEU A 236 -2.96 13.02 10.04
C LEU A 236 -2.31 14.40 10.06
N ALA A 237 -2.74 15.28 10.98
CA ALA A 237 -2.18 16.63 11.11
C ALA A 237 -0.67 16.61 11.40
N ARG A 238 -0.16 15.64 12.17
CA ARG A 238 1.28 15.47 12.39
C ARG A 238 2.04 15.13 11.13
N ILE A 239 1.51 14.21 10.32
CA ILE A 239 2.16 13.86 9.04
C ILE A 239 2.10 15.05 8.08
N GLU A 240 0.97 15.75 8.00
CA GLU A 240 0.83 16.97 7.19
C GLU A 240 1.89 18.02 7.55
N ALA A 241 2.19 18.17 8.84
CA ALA A 241 3.20 19.11 9.33
C ALA A 241 4.65 18.64 9.07
N ALA A 242 4.91 17.34 9.08
CA ALA A 242 6.26 16.78 8.98
C ALA A 242 6.69 16.47 7.54
N LYS A 243 5.75 16.18 6.63
CA LYS A 243 6.05 15.75 5.28
C LYS A 243 6.52 16.90 4.40
N PRO A 244 7.36 16.67 3.38
CA PRO A 244 7.61 17.61 2.30
C PRO A 244 6.33 18.00 1.57
N LYS A 245 6.32 19.21 0.99
CA LYS A 245 5.14 19.78 0.32
C LYS A 245 4.55 18.84 -0.75
N ASP A 246 5.41 18.24 -1.56
CA ASP A 246 4.99 17.43 -2.72
C ASP A 246 4.71 15.97 -2.35
N THR A 247 5.03 15.51 -1.14
CA THR A 247 4.71 14.18 -0.67
C THR A 247 3.22 14.09 -0.36
N LYS A 248 2.56 13.08 -0.90
CA LYS A 248 1.14 12.78 -0.65
C LYS A 248 0.98 11.89 0.58
N ILE A 249 -0.22 11.86 1.13
CA ILE A 249 -0.59 10.96 2.23
C ILE A 249 -1.68 10.02 1.73
N ALA A 250 -1.55 8.72 2.04
CA ALA A 250 -2.64 7.74 1.96
C ALA A 250 -3.02 7.30 3.37
N LEU A 251 -4.28 6.95 3.58
CA LEU A 251 -4.74 6.42 4.86
C LEU A 251 -4.79 4.90 4.81
N GLY A 252 -4.11 4.24 5.74
CA GLY A 252 -4.23 2.81 6.00
C GLY A 252 -5.50 2.50 6.79
N ILE A 253 -6.25 1.49 6.36
CA ILE A 253 -7.48 1.01 6.98
C ILE A 253 -7.27 -0.43 7.41
N TYR A 254 -7.26 -0.69 8.71
CA TYR A 254 -7.11 -2.03 9.26
C TYR A 254 -8.46 -2.75 9.39
N LEU A 255 -8.51 -3.98 8.84
CA LEU A 255 -9.62 -4.92 9.09
C LEU A 255 -9.43 -5.71 10.38
N TRP A 256 -8.22 -5.68 10.92
CA TRP A 256 -7.79 -6.43 12.09
C TRP A 256 -7.12 -5.50 13.10
N ASP A 257 -7.45 -5.66 14.37
CA ASP A 257 -6.86 -4.96 15.49
C ASP A 257 -5.74 -5.81 16.09
N TYR A 258 -4.52 -5.33 16.02
CA TYR A 258 -3.33 -6.02 16.56
C TYR A 258 -3.04 -5.71 18.03
N THR A 259 -3.99 -5.10 18.76
CA THR A 259 -3.84 -4.83 20.19
C THR A 259 -3.52 -6.12 20.94
N GLY A 260 -2.55 -6.05 21.85
CA GLY A 260 -2.10 -7.16 22.67
C GLY A 260 -1.00 -8.02 22.04
N LEU A 261 -0.50 -7.67 20.85
CA LEU A 261 0.63 -8.36 20.25
C LEU A 261 1.88 -8.27 21.15
N ASP A 262 2.38 -9.42 21.59
CA ASP A 262 3.64 -9.57 22.32
C ASP A 262 4.51 -10.61 21.61
N GLU A 263 5.55 -10.14 20.93
CA GLU A 263 6.46 -10.96 20.14
C GLU A 263 7.07 -12.14 20.94
N LYS A 264 7.28 -11.96 22.25
CA LYS A 264 7.84 -12.99 23.11
C LYS A 264 6.86 -14.12 23.39
N LYS A 265 5.56 -13.87 23.28
CA LYS A 265 4.50 -14.83 23.51
C LYS A 265 3.99 -15.52 22.26
N LYS A 266 4.45 -15.11 21.07
CA LYS A 266 4.02 -15.71 19.79
C LYS A 266 4.20 -17.22 19.72
N ALA A 267 5.21 -17.75 20.36
CA ALA A 267 5.48 -19.20 20.41
C ALA A 267 4.56 -19.97 21.38
N ASP A 268 3.82 -19.30 22.25
CA ASP A 268 2.86 -19.92 23.17
C ASP A 268 1.55 -20.25 22.41
N PRO A 269 1.19 -21.53 22.26
CA PRO A 269 -0.01 -21.92 21.53
C PRO A 269 -1.32 -21.51 22.23
N THR A 270 -1.24 -21.08 23.49
CA THR A 270 -2.40 -20.59 24.25
C THR A 270 -2.54 -19.06 24.19
N TYR A 271 -1.51 -18.37 23.71
CA TYR A 271 -1.51 -16.92 23.59
C TYR A 271 -2.49 -16.48 22.49
N ARG A 272 -3.40 -15.61 22.88
CA ARG A 272 -4.39 -15.02 21.97
C ARG A 272 -4.17 -13.54 21.89
N PHE A 273 -4.09 -13.01 20.69
CA PHE A 273 -3.99 -11.56 20.45
C PHE A 273 -4.68 -11.20 19.15
N GLY A 274 -5.08 -9.94 19.09
CA GLY A 274 -5.79 -9.42 17.95
C GLY A 274 -7.24 -9.91 17.84
N LYS A 275 -8.00 -9.18 17.11
CA LYS A 275 -9.41 -9.43 16.81
C LYS A 275 -9.81 -8.65 15.56
N PRO A 276 -10.93 -8.96 14.91
CA PRO A 276 -11.48 -8.09 13.88
C PRO A 276 -11.67 -6.68 14.43
N THR A 277 -11.33 -5.67 13.65
CA THR A 277 -11.59 -4.27 14.01
C THR A 277 -13.09 -4.10 14.29
N PRO A 278 -13.48 -3.53 15.44
CA PRO A 278 -14.87 -3.25 15.77
C PRO A 278 -15.56 -2.42 14.68
N LEU A 279 -16.83 -2.71 14.39
CA LEU A 279 -17.53 -2.09 13.25
C LEU A 279 -17.74 -0.60 13.38
N ASP A 280 -17.92 -0.09 14.59
CA ASP A 280 -17.97 1.36 14.88
C ASP A 280 -16.63 2.05 14.58
N LEU A 281 -15.52 1.37 14.81
CA LEU A 281 -14.18 1.87 14.46
C LEU A 281 -13.87 1.67 12.96
N MET A 282 -14.47 0.66 12.32
CA MET A 282 -14.48 0.57 10.85
C MET A 282 -15.20 1.78 10.24
N GLU A 283 -16.37 2.14 10.77
CA GLU A 283 -17.14 3.30 10.33
C GLU A 283 -16.35 4.61 10.54
N LEU A 284 -15.70 4.77 11.68
CA LEU A 284 -14.88 5.93 12.01
C LEU A 284 -13.72 6.10 10.99
N GLN A 285 -12.87 5.08 10.82
CA GLN A 285 -11.69 5.20 9.94
C GLN A 285 -12.08 5.34 8.48
N CYS A 286 -13.11 4.64 8.01
CA CYS A 286 -13.58 4.74 6.62
C CYS A 286 -14.32 6.07 6.36
N GLY A 287 -15.11 6.56 7.33
CA GLY A 287 -15.80 7.84 7.25
C GLY A 287 -14.82 9.02 7.17
N LEU A 288 -13.81 9.04 8.06
CA LEU A 288 -12.74 10.03 8.01
C LEU A 288 -11.93 9.93 6.72
N GLY A 289 -11.56 8.71 6.30
CA GLY A 289 -10.85 8.48 5.05
C GLY A 289 -11.59 9.02 3.83
N LEU A 290 -12.90 8.74 3.72
CA LEU A 290 -13.73 9.25 2.63
C LEU A 290 -13.81 10.79 2.64
N LYS A 291 -14.00 11.38 3.81
CA LYS A 291 -14.00 12.84 4.00
C LYS A 291 -12.68 13.44 3.50
N TRP A 292 -11.56 12.95 4.00
CA TRP A 292 -10.24 13.47 3.65
C TRP A 292 -9.85 13.23 2.20
N LEU A 293 -10.30 12.12 1.61
CA LEU A 293 -10.13 11.84 0.19
C LEU A 293 -10.88 12.88 -0.67
N LYS A 294 -12.12 13.25 -0.29
CA LYS A 294 -12.91 14.30 -0.95
C LYS A 294 -12.30 15.70 -0.77
N GLU A 295 -11.74 15.98 0.40
CA GLU A 295 -11.03 17.22 0.72
C GLU A 295 -9.64 17.33 0.07
N GLY A 296 -9.09 16.23 -0.46
CA GLY A 296 -7.75 16.17 -1.02
C GLY A 296 -6.63 16.15 0.03
N ARG A 297 -6.93 15.94 1.31
CA ARG A 297 -5.95 15.77 2.39
C ARG A 297 -5.24 14.42 2.29
N VAL A 298 -5.94 13.38 1.84
CA VAL A 298 -5.32 12.10 1.46
C VAL A 298 -5.54 11.83 -0.02
N CYS A 299 -4.58 11.17 -0.65
CA CYS A 299 -4.66 10.81 -2.06
C CYS A 299 -5.36 9.48 -2.30
N ASP A 300 -5.22 8.53 -1.37
CA ASP A 300 -5.67 7.15 -1.51
C ASP A 300 -6.05 6.55 -0.15
N LEU A 301 -6.84 5.45 -0.17
CA LEU A 301 -7.17 4.62 0.98
C LEU A 301 -6.60 3.22 0.76
N VAL A 302 -5.85 2.71 1.72
CA VAL A 302 -5.17 1.41 1.64
C VAL A 302 -5.78 0.45 2.63
N VAL A 303 -6.51 -0.56 2.16
CA VAL A 303 -7.17 -1.57 2.99
C VAL A 303 -6.19 -2.71 3.27
N LEU A 304 -5.92 -3.01 4.51
CA LEU A 304 -5.17 -4.18 4.94
C LEU A 304 -6.16 -5.31 5.22
N GLY A 305 -6.11 -6.44 4.65
CA GLY A 305 -5.22 -7.26 3.88
C GLY A 305 -6.06 -8.39 3.31
N ASN A 306 -5.60 -9.05 2.27
CA ASN A 306 -6.29 -10.22 1.70
C ASN A 306 -6.46 -11.37 2.69
N THR A 307 -5.53 -11.52 3.62
CA THR A 307 -5.51 -12.59 4.63
C THR A 307 -6.63 -12.51 5.68
N HIS A 308 -7.40 -11.44 5.71
CA HIS A 308 -8.51 -11.24 6.65
C HIS A 308 -9.89 -11.37 5.98
N LEU A 309 -9.96 -11.63 4.67
CA LEU A 309 -11.20 -11.52 3.91
C LEU A 309 -12.06 -12.78 3.95
N ASP A 310 -11.45 -13.97 4.03
CA ASP A 310 -12.11 -15.29 3.93
C ASP A 310 -12.13 -16.10 5.25
N ILE A 311 -11.75 -15.47 6.35
CA ILE A 311 -11.68 -16.11 7.68
C ILE A 311 -12.95 -15.97 8.52
N GLY A 312 -13.99 -15.32 7.98
CA GLY A 312 -15.24 -15.06 8.71
C GLY A 312 -15.24 -13.85 9.64
N ALA A 313 -14.22 -12.98 9.54
CA ALA A 313 -14.16 -11.72 10.30
C ALA A 313 -15.26 -10.75 9.84
N PRO A 314 -16.08 -10.16 10.74
CA PRO A 314 -17.20 -9.29 10.37
C PRO A 314 -16.76 -7.98 9.65
N SER A 315 -15.53 -7.52 9.89
CA SER A 315 -14.95 -6.35 9.22
C SER A 315 -14.81 -6.52 7.70
N ALA A 316 -14.58 -7.75 7.21
CA ALA A 316 -14.41 -8.02 5.79
C ALA A 316 -15.71 -7.82 4.97
N PRO A 317 -16.85 -8.47 5.26
CA PRO A 317 -18.10 -8.21 4.54
C PRO A 317 -18.59 -6.78 4.75
N TRP A 318 -18.35 -6.16 5.91
CA TRP A 318 -18.65 -4.76 6.15
C TRP A 318 -17.86 -3.85 5.18
N MET A 319 -16.54 -4.03 5.06
CA MET A 319 -15.69 -3.26 4.14
C MET A 319 -16.15 -3.42 2.69
N ARG A 320 -16.49 -4.64 2.27
CA ARG A 320 -17.03 -4.90 0.93
C ARG A 320 -18.33 -4.14 0.67
N GLN A 321 -19.22 -4.08 1.67
CA GLN A 321 -20.48 -3.35 1.57
C GLN A 321 -20.23 -1.84 1.50
N TRP A 322 -19.31 -1.32 2.31
CA TRP A 322 -18.90 0.09 2.30
C TRP A 322 -18.35 0.50 0.91
N ILE A 323 -17.49 -0.35 0.31
CA ILE A 323 -16.94 -0.10 -1.05
C ILE A 323 -18.06 -0.11 -2.11
N LYS A 324 -19.05 -1.01 -1.99
CA LYS A 324 -20.20 -1.02 -2.90
C LYS A 324 -21.02 0.27 -2.79
N GLN A 325 -21.15 0.81 -1.59
CA GLN A 325 -21.94 2.03 -1.33
C GLN A 325 -21.22 3.28 -1.81
N HIS A 326 -19.91 3.41 -1.57
CA HIS A 326 -19.16 4.65 -1.77
C HIS A 326 -18.19 4.61 -2.95
N GLY A 327 -17.85 3.43 -3.46
CA GLY A 327 -16.78 3.25 -4.46
C GLY A 327 -17.00 4.04 -5.75
N ASP A 328 -18.24 4.20 -6.19
CA ASP A 328 -18.57 4.88 -7.45
C ASP A 328 -18.90 6.37 -7.28
N GLU A 329 -18.76 6.91 -6.04
CA GLU A 329 -18.86 8.33 -5.79
C GLU A 329 -17.74 9.09 -6.51
N LYS A 330 -18.14 10.16 -7.20
CA LYS A 330 -17.19 11.00 -7.94
C LYS A 330 -16.42 11.91 -7.00
N LEU A 331 -15.13 12.01 -7.22
CA LEU A 331 -14.27 13.00 -6.58
C LEU A 331 -14.27 14.26 -7.44
N GLY A 332 -14.61 15.39 -6.84
CA GLY A 332 -14.71 16.70 -7.53
C GLY A 332 -13.36 17.33 -7.87
N ARG A 333 -12.35 16.51 -8.18
CA ARG A 333 -10.97 16.94 -8.48
C ARG A 333 -10.42 16.25 -9.73
#